data_f1de584bd50e8ad0f7c16676504ec0f7
#
_entry.id   f1de584bd50e8ad0f7c16676504ec0f7
#
_cell.length_a   1.000
_cell.length_b   1.000
_cell.length_c   1.000
_cell.angle_alpha   90.00
_cell.angle_beta   90.00
_cell.angle_gamma   90.00
#
_symmetry.space_group_name_H-M   'P 1'
#
loop_
_entity.id
_entity.type
_entity.pdbx_description
1 polymer ?
#
loop_
_entity_poly.entity_id
_entity_poly.type
_entity_poly.pdbx_seq_one_letter_code
_entity_poly.pdbx_strand_id
1 'polypeptide(L)'
;MQKLLGQVRRCVEDYRMIDAGDTVAVGVSGGKDSLVTLIALARLRAFYPIPFTVHAITLETGTPGMCFDAVADLCRQLDVPYTRIQVPVYDIVFNERKEKNPCSLCAKLRRGSLNTALTDLGIRKIALGHHYDDAIETLLMNLLFEGRIGC
;
A
#
# COMPACT_ATOMS: atom_id res chain seq x y z
N MET A 1 5.24 13.92 14.34
CA MET A 1 4.49 14.09 13.07
C MET A 1 5.12 15.14 12.14
N GLN A 2 5.43 16.37 12.60
CA GLN A 2 6.03 17.42 11.74
C GLN A 2 7.34 16.99 11.05
N LYS A 3 8.27 16.38 11.78
CA LYS A 3 9.53 15.87 11.22
C LYS A 3 9.29 14.84 10.11
N LEU A 4 8.35 13.91 10.32
CA LEU A 4 7.97 12.91 9.32
C LEU A 4 7.38 13.57 8.06
N LEU A 5 6.46 14.51 8.22
CA LEU A 5 5.86 15.23 7.09
C LEU A 5 6.91 15.99 6.29
N GLY A 6 7.89 16.61 6.95
CA GLY A 6 9.03 17.26 6.29
C GLY A 6 9.87 16.28 5.46
N GLN A 7 10.13 15.07 5.97
CA GLN A 7 10.85 14.03 5.25
C GLN A 7 10.06 13.50 4.05
N VAL A 8 8.76 13.24 4.23
CA VAL A 8 7.88 12.77 3.15
C VAL A 8 7.78 13.83 2.05
N ARG A 9 7.57 15.11 2.44
CA ARG A 9 7.54 16.22 1.50
C ARG A 9 8.83 16.29 0.68
N ARG A 10 9.98 16.28 1.34
CA ARG A 10 11.29 16.33 0.68
C ARG A 10 11.46 15.17 -0.31
N CYS A 11 11.11 13.96 0.10
CA CYS A 11 11.17 12.78 -0.78
C CYS A 11 10.30 12.96 -2.02
N VAL A 12 9.05 13.40 -1.85
CA VAL A 12 8.12 13.66 -2.95
C VAL A 12 8.65 14.74 -3.90
N GLU A 13 9.27 15.79 -3.39
CA GLU A 13 9.88 16.88 -4.16
C GLU A 13 11.15 16.44 -4.89
N ASP A 14 12.10 15.81 -4.19
CA ASP A 14 13.39 15.38 -4.74
C ASP A 14 13.21 14.38 -5.89
N TYR A 15 12.21 13.50 -5.81
CA TYR A 15 11.94 12.49 -6.84
C TYR A 15 10.76 12.83 -7.76
N ARG A 16 10.17 14.01 -7.64
CA ARG A 16 9.04 14.48 -8.45
C ARG A 16 7.93 13.45 -8.56
N MET A 17 7.52 12.90 -7.39
CA MET A 17 6.60 11.77 -7.34
C MET A 17 5.14 12.13 -7.62
N ILE A 18 4.75 13.39 -7.44
CA ILE A 18 3.37 13.85 -7.53
C ILE A 18 3.28 15.03 -8.50
N ASP A 19 2.39 14.92 -9.48
CA ASP A 19 2.05 15.96 -10.44
C ASP A 19 0.70 16.61 -10.10
N ALA A 20 0.44 17.78 -10.68
CA ALA A 20 -0.80 18.50 -10.46
C ALA A 20 -2.02 17.69 -10.94
N GLY A 21 -3.01 17.54 -10.07
CA GLY A 21 -4.23 16.79 -10.36
C GLY A 21 -4.11 15.27 -10.17
N ASP A 22 -2.97 14.76 -9.72
CA ASP A 22 -2.84 13.34 -9.43
C ASP A 22 -3.78 12.88 -8.32
N THR A 23 -4.24 11.65 -8.46
CA THR A 23 -4.77 10.85 -7.36
C THR A 23 -3.73 9.82 -6.97
N VAL A 24 -3.27 9.87 -5.71
CA VAL A 24 -2.32 8.91 -5.16
C VAL A 24 -3.10 7.89 -4.32
N ALA A 25 -3.15 6.64 -4.78
CA ALA A 25 -3.69 5.57 -3.96
C ALA A 25 -2.72 5.23 -2.81
N VAL A 26 -3.26 4.86 -1.67
CA VAL A 26 -2.48 4.30 -0.55
C VAL A 26 -2.98 2.89 -0.28
N GLY A 27 -2.12 1.90 -0.43
CA GLY A 27 -2.42 0.52 -0.07
C GLY A 27 -2.39 0.36 1.45
N VAL A 28 -3.57 0.18 2.07
CA VAL A 28 -3.71 0.09 3.52
C VAL A 28 -3.95 -1.35 3.93
N SER A 29 -2.98 -1.94 4.62
CA SER A 29 -3.05 -3.31 5.14
C SER A 29 -3.58 -3.38 6.58
N GLY A 30 -3.81 -2.24 7.23
CA GLY A 30 -4.10 -2.15 8.67
C GLY A 30 -2.85 -2.15 9.56
N GLY A 31 -1.67 -2.43 9.00
CA GLY A 31 -0.40 -2.34 9.73
C GLY A 31 0.06 -0.89 9.93
N LYS A 32 0.88 -0.67 10.97
CA LYS A 32 1.36 0.67 11.39
C LYS A 32 1.95 1.49 10.24
N ASP A 33 2.74 0.88 9.37
CA ASP A 33 3.48 1.58 8.31
C ASP A 33 2.54 2.06 7.21
N SER A 34 1.55 1.25 6.82
CA SER A 34 0.52 1.64 5.87
C SER A 34 -0.39 2.76 6.41
N LEU A 35 -0.72 2.73 7.70
CA LEU A 35 -1.50 3.79 8.35
C LEU A 35 -0.70 5.09 8.45
N VAL A 36 0.59 5.01 8.78
CA VAL A 36 1.49 6.18 8.81
C VAL A 36 1.60 6.80 7.41
N THR A 37 1.74 5.99 6.36
CA THR A 37 1.78 6.46 4.98
C THR A 37 0.49 7.17 4.59
N LEU A 38 -0.67 6.60 4.93
CA LEU A 38 -1.98 7.22 4.70
C LEU A 38 -2.10 8.58 5.40
N ILE A 39 -1.80 8.64 6.70
CA ILE A 39 -1.88 9.88 7.48
C ILE A 39 -0.91 10.93 6.93
N ALA A 40 0.30 10.53 6.56
CA ALA A 40 1.31 11.44 6.05
C ALA A 40 0.87 12.08 4.71
N LEU A 41 0.39 11.29 3.75
CA LEU A 41 -0.08 11.80 2.46
C LEU A 41 -1.38 12.61 2.59
N ALA A 42 -2.33 12.16 3.41
CA ALA A 42 -3.56 12.91 3.68
C ALA A 42 -3.28 14.28 4.30
N ARG A 43 -2.30 14.40 5.20
CA ARG A 43 -1.89 15.68 5.78
C ARG A 43 -1.04 16.51 4.82
N LEU A 44 -0.16 15.87 4.04
CA LEU A 44 0.68 16.56 3.08
C LEU A 44 -0.16 17.32 2.05
N ARG A 45 -1.24 16.73 1.52
CA ARG A 45 -2.11 17.37 0.52
C ARG A 45 -2.64 18.75 0.95
N ALA A 46 -2.76 19.00 2.27
CA ALA A 46 -3.32 20.24 2.78
C ALA A 46 -2.39 21.46 2.62
N PHE A 47 -1.09 21.24 2.49
CA PHE A 47 -0.09 22.32 2.39
C PHE A 47 0.96 22.10 1.28
N TYR A 48 0.82 21.04 0.50
CA TYR A 48 1.69 20.78 -0.63
C TYR A 48 1.40 21.77 -1.76
N PRO A 49 2.43 22.37 -2.39
CA PRO A 49 2.21 23.43 -3.38
C PRO A 49 1.54 22.93 -4.66
N ILE A 50 1.64 21.65 -4.96
CA ILE A 50 1.02 21.01 -6.11
C ILE A 50 -0.25 20.29 -5.64
N PRO A 51 -1.45 20.63 -6.13
CA PRO A 51 -2.69 20.00 -5.70
C PRO A 51 -2.77 18.54 -6.16
N PHE A 52 -3.08 17.66 -5.23
CA PHE A 52 -3.33 16.24 -5.48
C PHE A 52 -4.39 15.68 -4.51
N THR A 53 -4.92 14.52 -4.83
CA THR A 53 -5.88 13.79 -3.99
C THR A 53 -5.28 12.48 -3.49
N VAL A 54 -5.83 11.97 -2.40
CA VAL A 54 -5.44 10.69 -1.79
C VAL A 54 -6.64 9.76 -1.79
N HIS A 55 -6.45 8.50 -2.12
CA HIS A 55 -7.47 7.46 -2.10
C HIS A 55 -6.93 6.23 -1.37
N ALA A 56 -7.58 5.80 -0.29
CA ALA A 56 -7.16 4.61 0.45
C ALA A 56 -7.78 3.33 -0.15
N ILE A 57 -6.97 2.29 -0.30
CA ILE A 57 -7.42 0.99 -0.84
C ILE A 57 -6.97 -0.12 0.10
N THR A 58 -7.91 -1.00 0.48
CA THR A 58 -7.61 -2.23 1.23
C THR A 58 -8.05 -3.45 0.43
N LEU A 59 -7.18 -4.45 0.36
CA LEU A 59 -7.53 -5.77 -0.16
C LEU A 59 -7.95 -6.67 1.00
N GLU A 60 -9.20 -7.08 1.01
CA GLU A 60 -9.74 -8.07 1.94
C GLU A 60 -9.47 -9.46 1.40
N THR A 61 -8.43 -10.10 1.92
CA THR A 61 -7.94 -11.37 1.39
C THR A 61 -8.73 -12.61 1.84
N GLY A 62 -9.80 -12.42 2.62
CA GLY A 62 -10.58 -13.50 3.19
C GLY A 62 -9.93 -14.17 4.43
N THR A 63 -8.82 -13.62 4.92
CA THR A 63 -8.17 -14.15 6.12
C THR A 63 -9.06 -14.01 7.36
N PRO A 64 -9.33 -15.09 8.09
CA PRO A 64 -10.19 -15.02 9.29
C PRO A 64 -9.69 -14.00 10.33
N GLY A 65 -10.62 -13.26 10.94
CA GLY A 65 -10.31 -12.29 11.99
C GLY A 65 -9.82 -10.93 11.53
N MET A 66 -9.72 -10.67 10.23
CA MET A 66 -9.38 -9.34 9.73
C MET A 66 -10.60 -8.41 9.79
N CYS A 67 -10.42 -7.26 10.42
CA CYS A 67 -11.42 -6.19 10.46
C CYS A 67 -10.78 -4.87 10.08
N PHE A 68 -11.43 -4.12 9.19
CA PHE A 68 -10.95 -2.85 8.66
C PHE A 68 -11.83 -1.65 9.01
N ASP A 69 -12.74 -1.80 9.98
CA ASP A 69 -13.66 -0.73 10.36
C ASP A 69 -12.92 0.47 10.96
N ALA A 70 -11.89 0.21 11.78
CA ALA A 70 -11.02 1.27 12.29
C ALA A 70 -10.26 2.03 11.16
N VAL A 71 -9.93 1.36 10.06
CA VAL A 71 -9.35 1.99 8.87
C VAL A 71 -10.37 2.88 8.19
N ALA A 72 -11.62 2.41 8.05
CA ALA A 72 -12.71 3.20 7.47
C ALA A 72 -12.99 4.46 8.31
N ASP A 73 -12.98 4.33 9.64
CA ASP A 73 -13.16 5.46 10.55
C ASP A 73 -12.02 6.48 10.42
N LEU A 74 -10.79 6.01 10.31
CA LEU A 74 -9.63 6.88 10.08
C LEU A 74 -9.72 7.59 8.74
N CYS A 75 -10.12 6.91 7.68
CA CYS A 75 -10.30 7.51 6.36
C CYS A 75 -11.37 8.61 6.39
N ARG A 76 -12.49 8.40 7.09
CA ARG A 76 -13.52 9.43 7.30
C ARG A 76 -12.97 10.65 8.05
N GLN A 77 -12.20 10.45 9.12
CA GLN A 77 -11.57 11.54 9.88
C GLN A 77 -10.55 12.34 9.05
N LEU A 78 -9.88 11.68 8.10
CA LEU A 78 -8.90 12.30 7.21
C LEU A 78 -9.54 12.89 5.94
N ASP A 79 -10.85 12.74 5.75
CA ASP A 79 -11.55 13.10 4.51
C ASP A 79 -10.86 12.46 3.28
N VAL A 80 -10.61 11.15 3.34
CA VAL A 80 -10.00 10.35 2.30
C VAL A 80 -10.99 9.31 1.79
N PRO A 81 -11.31 9.29 0.48
CA PRO A 81 -12.08 8.20 -0.11
C PRO A 81 -11.44 6.84 0.19
N TYR A 82 -12.26 5.85 0.50
CA TYR A 82 -11.81 4.52 0.89
C TYR A 82 -12.52 3.42 0.12
N THR A 83 -11.77 2.54 -0.52
CA THR A 83 -12.29 1.38 -1.25
C THR A 83 -11.78 0.09 -0.62
N ARG A 84 -12.70 -0.81 -0.31
CA ARG A 84 -12.42 -2.18 0.16
C ARG A 84 -12.70 -3.14 -1.00
N ILE A 85 -11.73 -3.97 -1.32
CA ILE A 85 -11.81 -4.91 -2.44
C ILE A 85 -11.70 -6.32 -1.87
N GLN A 86 -12.74 -7.10 -2.04
CA GLN A 86 -12.72 -8.50 -1.65
C GLN A 86 -11.97 -9.33 -2.70
N VAL A 87 -10.98 -10.07 -2.25
CA VAL A 87 -10.18 -10.95 -3.09
C VAL A 87 -10.05 -12.30 -2.38
N PRO A 88 -10.49 -13.41 -2.97
CA PRO A 88 -10.48 -14.72 -2.33
C PRO A 88 -9.07 -15.33 -2.29
N VAL A 89 -8.06 -14.54 -1.89
CA VAL A 89 -6.66 -14.99 -1.87
C VAL A 89 -6.45 -16.13 -0.88
N TYR A 90 -7.07 -16.03 0.29
CA TYR A 90 -6.94 -17.06 1.33
C TYR A 90 -7.47 -18.42 0.82
N ASP A 91 -8.66 -18.42 0.25
CA ASP A 91 -9.30 -19.65 -0.26
C ASP A 91 -8.50 -20.25 -1.41
N ILE A 92 -8.06 -19.43 -2.37
CA ILE A 92 -7.27 -19.90 -3.51
C ILE A 92 -5.94 -20.52 -3.05
N VAL A 93 -5.24 -19.87 -2.13
CA VAL A 93 -3.89 -20.25 -1.72
C VAL A 93 -3.90 -21.46 -0.80
N PHE A 94 -4.79 -21.48 0.19
CA PHE A 94 -4.77 -22.46 1.28
C PHE A 94 -5.78 -23.62 1.09
N ASN A 95 -6.92 -23.35 0.49
CA ASN A 95 -7.98 -24.36 0.35
C ASN A 95 -7.95 -25.05 -1.03
N GLU A 96 -7.79 -24.29 -2.11
CA GLU A 96 -7.85 -24.84 -3.48
C GLU A 96 -6.51 -25.38 -3.96
N ARG A 97 -5.45 -24.55 -3.95
CA ARG A 97 -4.17 -24.92 -4.58
C ARG A 97 -3.20 -25.63 -3.66
N LYS A 98 -3.29 -25.46 -2.34
CA LYS A 98 -2.38 -26.08 -1.35
C LYS A 98 -0.90 -26.00 -1.77
N GLU A 99 -0.49 -24.84 -2.24
CA GLU A 99 0.83 -24.59 -2.82
C GLU A 99 1.96 -24.86 -1.82
N LYS A 100 3.07 -25.42 -2.31
CA LYS A 100 4.28 -25.61 -1.50
C LYS A 100 4.88 -24.27 -1.02
N ASN A 101 4.69 -23.21 -1.79
CA ASN A 101 5.12 -21.85 -1.45
C ASN A 101 3.93 -20.88 -1.49
N PRO A 102 3.07 -20.90 -0.45
CA PRO A 102 1.84 -20.10 -0.42
C PRO A 102 2.12 -18.60 -0.43
N CYS A 103 3.23 -18.14 0.14
CA CYS A 103 3.57 -16.73 0.21
C CYS A 103 3.81 -16.10 -1.17
N SER A 104 4.46 -16.80 -2.08
CA SER A 104 4.73 -16.29 -3.44
C SER A 104 3.44 -16.13 -4.24
N LEU A 105 2.53 -17.11 -4.17
CA LEU A 105 1.24 -17.03 -4.85
C LEU A 105 0.36 -15.94 -4.24
N CYS A 106 0.30 -15.84 -2.91
CA CYS A 106 -0.41 -14.79 -2.19
C CYS A 106 0.07 -13.40 -2.64
N ALA A 107 1.38 -13.18 -2.69
CA ALA A 107 1.95 -11.90 -3.12
C ALA A 107 1.58 -11.55 -4.57
N LYS A 108 1.62 -12.53 -5.49
CA LYS A 108 1.24 -12.34 -6.89
C LYS A 108 -0.24 -11.98 -7.04
N LEU A 109 -1.13 -12.70 -6.36
CA LEU A 109 -2.58 -12.45 -6.39
C LEU A 109 -2.91 -11.06 -5.83
N ARG A 110 -2.34 -10.71 -4.67
CA ARG A 110 -2.53 -9.38 -4.06
C ARG A 110 -2.06 -8.26 -4.98
N ARG A 111 -0.88 -8.39 -5.58
CA ARG A 111 -0.35 -7.39 -6.52
C ARG A 111 -1.24 -7.27 -7.76
N GLY A 112 -1.67 -8.39 -8.34
CA GLY A 112 -2.57 -8.41 -9.48
C GLY A 112 -3.89 -7.72 -9.18
N SER A 113 -4.56 -8.09 -8.09
CA SER A 113 -5.83 -7.50 -7.66
C SER A 113 -5.71 -6.00 -7.40
N LEU A 114 -4.60 -5.57 -6.78
CA LEU A 114 -4.36 -4.15 -6.54
C LEU A 114 -4.19 -3.37 -7.84
N ASN A 115 -3.44 -3.91 -8.80
CA ASN A 115 -3.26 -3.27 -10.11
C ASN A 115 -4.57 -3.18 -10.89
N THR A 116 -5.41 -4.22 -10.87
CA THR A 116 -6.73 -4.20 -11.47
C THR A 116 -7.58 -3.09 -10.86
N ALA A 117 -7.64 -3.03 -9.54
CA ALA A 117 -8.39 -2.00 -8.83
C ALA A 117 -7.92 -0.57 -9.15
N LEU A 118 -6.62 -0.36 -9.24
CA LEU A 118 -6.05 0.94 -9.63
C LEU A 118 -6.47 1.31 -11.05
N THR A 119 -6.48 0.35 -11.97
CA THR A 119 -6.92 0.54 -13.36
C THR A 119 -8.40 0.92 -13.42
N ASP A 120 -9.24 0.18 -12.70
CA ASP A 120 -10.69 0.42 -12.64
C ASP A 120 -11.04 1.80 -12.05
N LEU A 121 -10.25 2.26 -11.08
CA LEU A 121 -10.38 3.59 -10.47
C LEU A 121 -9.70 4.70 -11.29
N GLY A 122 -9.00 4.38 -12.37
CA GLY A 122 -8.24 5.36 -13.17
C GLY A 122 -7.03 5.95 -12.44
N ILE A 123 -6.53 5.29 -11.38
CA ILE A 123 -5.42 5.77 -10.55
C ILE A 123 -4.11 5.17 -11.05
N ARG A 124 -3.11 6.02 -11.29
CA ARG A 124 -1.82 5.61 -11.84
C ARG A 124 -0.68 5.55 -10.82
N LYS A 125 -0.86 6.18 -9.66
CA LYS A 125 0.18 6.28 -8.63
C LYS A 125 -0.28 5.61 -7.35
N ILE A 126 0.57 4.76 -6.77
CA ILE A 126 0.31 4.09 -5.51
C ILE A 126 1.47 4.27 -4.55
N ALA A 127 1.15 4.57 -3.30
CA ALA A 127 2.07 4.55 -2.17
C ALA A 127 1.82 3.31 -1.31
N LEU A 128 2.88 2.61 -0.97
CA LEU A 128 2.87 1.45 -0.11
C LEU A 128 3.72 1.72 1.13
N GLY A 129 3.29 1.20 2.27
CA GLY A 129 3.97 1.37 3.55
C GLY A 129 5.20 0.47 3.71
N HIS A 130 6.06 0.40 2.70
CA HIS A 130 7.36 -0.23 2.79
C HIS A 130 8.40 0.80 3.22
N HIS A 131 9.40 0.35 3.97
CA HIS A 131 10.51 1.19 4.40
C HIS A 131 11.87 0.56 4.07
N TYR A 132 12.94 1.27 4.42
CA TYR A 132 14.30 0.87 4.05
C TYR A 132 14.70 -0.53 4.57
N ASP A 133 14.27 -0.90 5.76
CA ASP A 133 14.58 -2.21 6.35
C ASP A 133 13.94 -3.35 5.55
N ASP A 134 12.71 -3.17 5.04
CA ASP A 134 12.04 -4.16 4.16
C ASP A 134 12.88 -4.46 2.91
N ALA A 135 13.49 -3.43 2.32
CA ALA A 135 14.35 -3.57 1.15
C ALA A 135 15.64 -4.33 1.48
N ILE A 136 16.28 -4.01 2.62
CA ILE A 136 17.48 -4.69 3.09
C ILE A 136 17.18 -6.15 3.42
N GLU A 137 16.12 -6.42 4.16
CA GLU A 137 15.71 -7.77 4.51
C GLU A 137 15.44 -8.60 3.26
N THR A 138 14.74 -8.04 2.28
CA THR A 138 14.46 -8.71 1.00
C THR A 138 15.75 -9.00 0.23
N LEU A 139 16.68 -8.03 0.17
CA LEU A 139 17.98 -8.21 -0.47
C LEU A 139 18.78 -9.36 0.19
N LEU A 140 18.86 -9.34 1.52
CA LEU A 140 19.57 -10.39 2.27
C LEU A 140 18.93 -11.77 2.10
N MET A 141 17.60 -11.86 2.14
CA MET A 141 16.90 -13.11 1.90
C MET A 141 17.16 -13.66 0.50
N ASN A 142 17.06 -12.80 -0.52
CA ASN A 142 17.35 -13.21 -1.90
C ASN A 142 18.79 -13.68 -2.07
N LEU A 143 19.75 -12.97 -1.45
CA LEU A 143 21.17 -13.33 -1.52
C LEU A 143 21.46 -14.66 -0.82
N LEU A 144 20.94 -14.85 0.40
CA LEU A 144 21.25 -16.00 1.24
C LEU A 144 20.49 -17.28 0.84
N PHE A 145 19.25 -17.16 0.39
CA PHE A 145 18.39 -18.33 0.10
C PHE A 145 18.18 -18.61 -1.38
N GLU A 146 18.24 -17.59 -2.22
CA GLU A 146 17.99 -17.75 -3.66
C GLU A 146 19.25 -17.53 -4.52
N GLY A 147 20.37 -17.08 -3.93
CA GLY A 147 21.62 -16.85 -4.64
C GLY A 147 21.54 -15.76 -5.72
N ARG A 148 20.58 -14.84 -5.61
CA ARG A 148 20.38 -13.75 -6.58
C ARG A 148 20.30 -12.39 -5.89
N ILE A 149 20.69 -11.35 -6.64
CA ILE A 149 20.52 -9.96 -6.21
C ILE A 149 19.15 -9.48 -6.72
N GLY A 150 18.27 -9.05 -5.80
CA GLY A 150 16.96 -8.51 -6.12
C GLY A 150 16.29 -7.89 -4.89
N CYS A 151 15.46 -6.90 -5.10
CA CYS A 151 14.62 -6.26 -4.08
C CYS A 151 13.15 -6.40 -4.44
#